data_4cf4a825eeeec9245a7e2807d4b8eada
#
_entry.id   4cf4a825eeeec9245a7e2807d4b8eada
#
_cell.length_a   1.000
_cell.length_b   1.000
_cell.length_c   1.000
_cell.angle_alpha   90.00
_cell.angle_beta   90.00
_cell.angle_gamma   90.00
#
_symmetry.space_group_name_H-M   'P 1'
#
loop_
_entity.id
_entity.type
_entity.pdbx_description
1 polymer ?
#
loop_
_entity_poly.entity_id
_entity_poly.type
_entity_poly.pdbx_seq_one_letter_code
_entity_poly.pdbx_strand_id
1 'polypeptide(L)'
;MEGDGYGMDYPTSKAGLVFGLTKSLAQCGAKYNVRSVCVSPGPVLTREAMANMPTLLGRAAEPQEIVDLVLFIASDKGQFINGENIMIDGGRNAMARRW
;
A
#
# COMPACT_ATOMS: atom_id res chain seq x y z
N MET A 1 4.30 19.02 -12.34
CA MET A 1 3.82 18.59 -12.04
C MET A 1 3.02 18.97 -12.02
N GLU A 2 2.95 19.08 -12.59
CA GLU A 2 2.18 19.12 -12.43
C GLU A 2 1.45 19.12 -11.63
N GLY A 3 0.94 19.98 -12.03
CA GLY A 3 0.22 19.97 -10.84
C GLY A 3 0.89 19.19 -9.83
N ASP A 4 2.14 19.12 -10.04
CA ASP A 4 2.85 18.16 -9.30
C ASP A 4 3.16 18.53 -7.90
N GLY A 5 3.55 19.75 -7.63
CA GLY A 5 3.73 20.14 -6.25
C GLY A 5 2.46 19.93 -5.47
N TYR A 6 1.39 20.35 -6.04
CA TYR A 6 0.09 20.18 -5.43
C TYR A 6 -0.30 18.72 -5.34
N GLY A 7 -0.12 17.99 -6.41
CA GLY A 7 -0.46 16.59 -6.45
C GLY A 7 0.43 15.72 -5.58
N MET A 8 1.66 16.17 -5.34
CA MET A 8 2.57 15.42 -4.50
C MET A 8 2.32 15.63 -3.03
N ASP A 9 1.96 16.85 -2.65
CA ASP A 9 1.69 17.13 -1.25
C ASP A 9 0.53 16.32 -0.71
N TYR A 10 -0.52 16.21 -1.49
CA TYR A 10 -1.70 15.50 -1.05
C TYR A 10 -1.43 14.00 -0.83
N PRO A 11 -0.84 13.27 -1.77
CA PRO A 11 -0.53 11.87 -1.53
C PRO A 11 0.42 11.65 -0.37
N THR A 12 1.41 12.53 -0.20
CA THR A 12 2.36 12.39 0.88
C THR A 12 1.69 12.57 2.23
N SER A 13 0.86 13.60 2.36
CA SER A 13 0.13 13.84 3.61
C SER A 13 -0.80 12.69 3.94
N LYS A 14 -1.50 12.19 2.94
CA LYS A 14 -2.43 11.09 3.14
C LYS A 14 -1.70 9.82 3.56
N ALA A 15 -0.57 9.54 2.95
CA ALA A 15 0.22 8.37 3.30
C ALA A 15 0.72 8.46 4.73
N GLY A 16 1.19 9.63 5.14
CA GLY A 16 1.64 9.83 6.51
C GLY A 16 0.53 9.66 7.53
N LEU A 17 -0.66 10.17 7.20
CA LEU A 17 -1.80 10.05 8.08
C LEU A 17 -2.22 8.59 8.25
N VAL A 18 -2.29 7.85 7.16
CA VAL A 18 -2.66 6.44 7.18
C VAL A 18 -1.64 5.63 7.97
N PHE A 19 -0.36 5.91 7.76
CA PHE A 19 0.70 5.18 8.47
C PHE A 19 0.63 5.47 9.96
N GLY A 20 0.42 6.72 10.34
CA GLY A 20 0.28 7.10 11.74
C GLY A 20 -0.91 6.43 12.40
N LEU A 21 -2.04 6.39 11.70
CA LEU A 21 -3.24 5.74 12.20
C LEU A 21 -3.01 4.24 12.38
N THR A 22 -2.35 3.60 11.43
CA THR A 22 -2.05 2.17 11.50
C THR A 22 -1.23 1.87 12.75
N LYS A 23 -0.21 2.67 13.02
CA LYS A 23 0.63 2.46 14.19
C LYS A 23 -0.13 2.69 15.48
N SER A 24 -0.97 3.73 15.52
CA SER A 24 -1.77 4.01 16.72
C SER A 24 -2.74 2.88 17.00
N LEU A 25 -3.38 2.35 15.97
CA LEU A 25 -4.29 1.24 16.13
C LEU A 25 -3.57 -0.03 16.58
N ALA A 26 -2.36 -0.24 16.09
CA ALA A 26 -1.56 -1.38 16.51
C ALA A 26 -1.23 -1.29 18.01
N GLN A 27 -0.89 -0.10 18.46
CA GLN A 27 -0.58 0.11 19.87
C GLN A 27 -1.81 -0.10 20.74
N CYS A 28 -2.95 0.45 20.32
CA CYS A 28 -4.18 0.31 21.10
C CYS A 28 -4.69 -1.12 21.12
N GLY A 29 -4.50 -1.84 20.04
CA GLY A 29 -5.03 -3.20 19.92
C GLY A 29 -4.16 -4.27 20.55
N ALA A 30 -2.91 -3.94 20.89
CA ALA A 30 -1.95 -4.95 21.32
C ALA A 30 -2.42 -5.74 22.53
N LYS A 31 -2.98 -5.05 23.50
CA LYS A 31 -3.44 -5.72 24.72
C LYS A 31 -4.65 -6.61 24.49
N TYR A 32 -5.30 -6.47 23.36
CA TYR A 32 -6.44 -7.30 22.99
C TYR A 32 -6.07 -8.34 21.95
N ASN A 33 -4.78 -8.44 21.63
CA ASN A 33 -4.29 -9.35 20.60
C ASN A 33 -4.87 -9.01 19.22
N VAL A 34 -5.02 -7.72 18.94
CA VAL A 34 -5.53 -7.23 17.68
C VAL A 34 -4.39 -6.56 16.93
N ARG A 35 -4.22 -6.96 15.69
CA ARG A 35 -3.18 -6.39 14.81
C ARG A 35 -3.80 -5.35 13.88
N SER A 36 -2.98 -4.39 13.48
CA SER A 36 -3.38 -3.36 12.54
C SER A 36 -2.33 -3.29 11.43
N VAL A 37 -2.75 -3.53 10.20
CA VAL A 37 -1.86 -3.51 9.04
C VAL A 37 -2.57 -2.78 7.93
N CYS A 38 -1.83 -1.92 7.24
CA CYS A 38 -2.34 -1.20 6.08
C CYS A 38 -1.73 -1.79 4.82
N VAL A 39 -2.55 -2.03 3.81
CA VAL A 39 -2.08 -2.49 2.51
C VAL A 39 -2.33 -1.36 1.51
N SER A 40 -1.27 -0.97 0.81
CA SER A 40 -1.34 0.12 -0.16
C SER A 40 -1.02 -0.44 -1.55
N PRO A 41 -2.04 -0.76 -2.34
CA PRO A 41 -1.80 -1.28 -3.68
C PRO A 41 -1.43 -0.17 -4.65
N GLY A 42 -0.67 -0.55 -5.67
CA GLY A 42 -0.44 0.30 -6.83
C GLY A 42 -1.55 0.08 -7.86
N PRO A 43 -1.21 0.15 -9.14
CA PRO A 43 -2.23 -0.04 -10.19
C PRO A 43 -2.73 -1.48 -10.20
N VAL A 44 -4.05 -1.63 -10.18
CA VAL A 44 -4.70 -2.93 -10.20
C VAL A 44 -5.54 -3.00 -11.47
N LEU A 45 -5.58 -4.17 -12.07
CA LEU A 45 -6.22 -4.37 -13.36
C LEU A 45 -7.74 -4.44 -13.21
N THR A 46 -8.33 -3.35 -12.73
CA THR A 46 -9.79 -3.24 -12.60
C THR A 46 -10.38 -2.27 -13.60
N ARG A 47 -9.55 -1.39 -14.16
CA ARG A 47 -9.96 -0.42 -15.16
C ARG A 47 -8.85 -0.31 -16.17
N GLU A 48 -9.25 0.02 -17.39
CA GLU A 48 -8.29 0.18 -18.46
C GLU A 48 -7.24 1.24 -18.15
N ALA A 49 -7.66 2.35 -17.57
CA ALA A 49 -6.74 3.43 -17.24
C ALA A 49 -5.70 2.98 -16.21
N MET A 50 -6.10 2.15 -15.27
CA MET A 50 -5.18 1.65 -14.26
C MET A 50 -4.17 0.67 -14.86
N ALA A 51 -4.61 -0.10 -15.86
CA ALA A 51 -3.73 -1.08 -16.50
C ALA A 51 -2.55 -0.42 -17.20
N ASN A 52 -2.69 0.86 -17.54
CA ASN A 52 -1.65 1.56 -18.28
C ASN A 52 -0.65 2.26 -17.39
N MET A 53 -0.81 2.20 -16.07
CA MET A 53 0.12 2.84 -15.17
C MET A 53 1.41 2.01 -15.07
N PRO A 54 2.58 2.64 -15.24
CA PRO A 54 3.83 1.89 -15.28
C PRO A 54 4.26 1.42 -13.89
N THR A 55 4.86 0.23 -13.86
CA THR A 55 5.51 -0.31 -12.69
C THR A 55 6.85 -0.90 -13.11
N LEU A 56 7.71 -1.17 -12.14
CA LEU A 56 8.99 -1.83 -12.45
C LEU A 56 8.79 -3.23 -12.99
N LEU A 57 7.71 -3.90 -12.58
CA LEU A 57 7.42 -5.24 -13.09
C LEU A 57 6.79 -5.21 -14.48
N GLY A 58 6.46 -4.02 -14.97
CA GLY A 58 5.97 -3.86 -16.34
C GLY A 58 4.51 -4.17 -16.53
N ARG A 59 3.75 -4.29 -15.45
CA ARG A 59 2.32 -4.58 -15.55
C ARG A 59 1.60 -4.10 -14.31
N ALA A 60 0.28 -3.94 -14.42
CA ALA A 60 -0.57 -3.73 -13.26
C ALA A 60 -0.81 -5.06 -12.55
N ALA A 61 -1.23 -5.02 -11.32
CA ALA A 61 -1.52 -6.23 -10.55
C ALA A 61 -2.86 -6.81 -10.96
N GLU A 62 -2.96 -8.12 -10.90
CA GLU A 62 -4.26 -8.77 -10.93
C GLU A 62 -4.92 -8.59 -9.58
N PRO A 63 -6.24 -8.40 -9.53
CA PRO A 63 -6.92 -8.23 -8.23
C PRO A 63 -6.63 -9.36 -7.25
N GLN A 64 -6.47 -10.58 -7.76
CA GLN A 64 -6.20 -11.73 -6.90
C GLN A 64 -4.87 -11.59 -6.16
N GLU A 65 -3.90 -10.89 -6.75
CA GLU A 65 -2.61 -10.70 -6.09
C GLU A 65 -2.75 -9.87 -4.83
N ILE A 66 -3.65 -8.89 -4.84
CA ILE A 66 -3.93 -8.08 -3.66
C ILE A 66 -4.67 -8.91 -2.61
N VAL A 67 -5.66 -9.68 -3.06
CA VAL A 67 -6.44 -10.54 -2.16
C VAL A 67 -5.54 -11.56 -1.48
N ASP A 68 -4.62 -12.16 -2.23
CA ASP A 68 -3.71 -13.17 -1.67
C ASP A 68 -2.85 -12.58 -0.57
N LEU A 69 -2.38 -11.35 -0.74
CA LEU A 69 -1.59 -10.70 0.30
C LEU A 69 -2.43 -10.47 1.55
N VAL A 70 -3.64 -9.96 1.38
CA VAL A 70 -4.52 -9.69 2.53
C VAL A 70 -4.82 -10.98 3.27
N LEU A 71 -5.10 -12.06 2.54
CA LEU A 71 -5.37 -13.34 3.16
C LEU A 71 -4.16 -13.88 3.91
N PHE A 72 -2.96 -13.69 3.36
CA PHE A 72 -1.75 -14.11 4.05
C PHE A 72 -1.57 -13.34 5.36
N ILE A 73 -1.75 -12.03 5.32
CA ILE A 73 -1.61 -11.20 6.51
C ILE A 73 -2.61 -11.60 7.58
N ALA A 74 -3.83 -11.95 7.17
CA ALA A 74 -4.90 -12.33 8.09
C ALA A 74 -4.74 -13.74 8.62
N SER A 75 -3.93 -14.56 7.99
CA SER A 75 -3.76 -15.96 8.38
C SER A 75 -2.76 -16.11 9.53
N ASP A 76 -2.64 -17.34 10.01
CA ASP A 76 -1.65 -17.66 11.04
C ASP A 76 -0.23 -17.35 10.59
N LYS A 77 0.02 -17.39 9.29
CA LYS A 77 1.36 -17.12 8.76
C LYS A 77 1.73 -15.65 8.85
N GLY A 78 0.76 -14.78 8.97
CA GLY A 78 1.00 -13.35 9.08
C GLY A 78 0.94 -12.80 10.50
N GLN A 79 0.93 -13.65 11.50
CA GLN A 79 0.68 -13.24 12.89
C GLN A 79 1.66 -12.21 13.43
N PHE A 80 2.87 -12.19 12.91
CA PHE A 80 3.89 -11.29 13.42
C PHE A 80 3.93 -9.95 12.69
N ILE A 81 3.08 -9.76 11.70
CA ILE A 81 3.00 -8.52 10.93
C ILE A 81 2.02 -7.60 11.65
N ASN A 82 2.50 -6.47 12.11
CA ASN A 82 1.68 -5.54 12.88
C ASN A 82 2.25 -4.14 12.78
N GLY A 83 1.38 -3.15 12.67
CA GLY A 83 1.78 -1.75 12.67
C GLY A 83 2.49 -1.32 11.40
N GLU A 84 2.33 -2.04 10.31
CA GLU A 84 3.04 -1.76 9.07
C GLU A 84 2.12 -1.34 7.95
N ASN A 85 2.69 -0.58 7.03
CA ASN A 85 2.06 -0.29 5.76
C ASN A 85 2.82 -1.07 4.70
N ILE A 86 2.14 -1.99 4.04
CA ILE A 86 2.76 -2.85 3.05
C ILE A 86 2.37 -2.35 1.66
N MET A 87 3.39 -1.93 0.90
CA MET A 87 3.19 -1.51 -0.48
C MET A 87 3.21 -2.73 -1.37
N ILE A 88 2.18 -2.87 -2.19
CA ILE A 88 2.15 -3.93 -3.19
C ILE A 88 1.84 -3.27 -4.53
N ASP A 89 2.88 -2.75 -5.16
CA ASP A 89 2.73 -1.84 -6.29
C ASP A 89 3.62 -2.19 -7.48
N GLY A 90 4.17 -3.40 -7.51
CA GLY A 90 5.03 -3.81 -8.61
C GLY A 90 6.27 -2.96 -8.74
N GLY A 91 6.65 -2.28 -7.68
CA GLY A 91 7.81 -1.42 -7.70
C GLY A 91 7.55 0.00 -8.19
N ARG A 92 6.29 0.37 -8.39
CA ARG A 92 6.00 1.71 -8.89
C ARG A 92 6.60 2.80 -8.00
N ASN A 93 6.52 2.62 -6.70
CA ASN A 93 7.05 3.60 -5.76
C ASN A 93 8.57 3.63 -5.73
N ALA A 94 9.20 2.59 -6.27
CA ALA A 94 10.65 2.48 -6.31
C ALA A 94 11.22 2.88 -7.67
N MET A 95 10.39 3.36 -8.58
CA MET A 95 10.86 3.76 -9.90
C MET A 95 11.75 4.99 -9.77
N ALA A 96 12.84 4.97 -10.53
CA ALA A 96 13.77 6.09 -10.53
C ALA A 96 13.07 7.35 -11.02
N ARG A 97 13.39 8.45 -10.40
CA ARG A 97 12.88 9.73 -10.84
C ARG A 97 13.86 10.40 -11.76
N ARG A 98 13.31 11.24 -12.58
CA ARG A 98 14.11 12.04 -13.44
C ARG A 98 14.12 13.45 -12.93
N TRP A 99 15.24 13.86 -12.47
CA TRP A 99 15.39 15.26 -12.02
C TRP A 99 16.62 15.89 -12.53
#